data_d9aa7bd0a1b1d002e0b92fc8365994d6
#
_entry.id   d9aa7bd0a1b1d002e0b92fc8365994d6
#
_cell.length_a   1.000
_cell.length_b   1.000
_cell.length_c   1.000
_cell.angle_alpha   90.00
_cell.angle_beta   90.00
_cell.angle_gamma   90.00
#
_symmetry.space_group_name_H-M   'P 1'
#
loop_
_entity.id
_entity.type
_entity.pdbx_description
1 polymer ?
#
loop_
_entity_poly.entity_id
_entity_poly.type
_entity_poly.pdbx_seq_one_letter_code
_entity_poly.pdbx_strand_id
1 'polypeptide(L)'
;HPDFTTSRLFVEATDEESGCKWTLYALREKTVVGTIVFTWEDSIGSLRYTSNDEDDQHGYITEALTSILSYLARTLLLTCVYGEAGSETVWRRNGFQLQANRYARELHH
;
A
#
# COMPACT_ATOMS: atom_id res chain seq x y z
N HIS A 1 -4.79 5.67 -11.82
CA HIS A 1 -4.16 5.99 -10.54
C HIS A 1 -2.95 6.91 -10.79
N PRO A 2 -2.91 8.07 -10.14
CA PRO A 2 -1.84 9.04 -10.41
C PRO A 2 -0.55 8.71 -9.67
N ASP A 3 0.56 9.20 -10.22
CA ASP A 3 1.82 9.28 -9.49
C ASP A 3 1.66 10.31 -8.37
N PHE A 4 2.45 10.19 -7.32
CA PHE A 4 2.43 11.18 -6.25
C PHE A 4 3.79 11.23 -5.54
N THR A 5 3.97 12.26 -4.72
CA THR A 5 5.15 12.38 -3.86
C THR A 5 4.73 12.47 -2.41
N THR A 6 5.61 12.01 -1.55
CA THR A 6 5.52 12.20 -0.11
C THR A 6 6.76 12.95 0.35
N SER A 7 6.97 13.08 1.65
CA SER A 7 8.16 13.79 2.19
C SER A 7 9.47 13.20 1.66
N ARG A 8 9.54 11.88 1.52
CA ARG A 8 10.80 11.19 1.18
C ARG A 8 10.73 10.39 -0.10
N LEU A 9 9.55 10.28 -0.74
CA LEU A 9 9.34 9.37 -1.85
C LEU A 9 8.75 10.06 -3.06
N PHE A 10 9.16 9.59 -4.25
CA PHE A 10 8.36 9.68 -5.46
C PHE A 10 7.75 8.31 -5.70
N VAL A 11 6.44 8.27 -5.92
CA VAL A 11 5.70 7.02 -6.10
C VAL A 11 5.08 7.01 -7.49
N GLU A 12 5.59 6.13 -8.32
CA GLU A 12 5.14 5.98 -9.71
C GLU A 12 4.06 4.93 -9.81
N ALA A 13 2.92 5.31 -10.36
CA ALA A 13 1.80 4.40 -10.54
C ALA A 13 1.83 3.79 -11.95
N THR A 14 1.66 2.47 -12.01
CA THR A 14 1.50 1.74 -13.27
C THR A 14 0.18 0.99 -13.19
N ASP A 15 -0.76 1.35 -14.06
CA ASP A 15 -2.06 0.70 -14.07
C ASP A 15 -1.93 -0.72 -14.62
N GLU A 16 -2.66 -1.64 -13.99
CA GLU A 16 -2.74 -3.03 -14.39
C GLU A 16 -4.20 -3.41 -14.60
N GLU A 17 -4.45 -4.57 -15.18
CA GLU A 17 -5.79 -4.98 -15.59
C GLU A 17 -6.82 -4.90 -14.45
N SER A 18 -6.46 -5.35 -13.26
CA SER A 18 -7.38 -5.37 -12.12
C SER A 18 -6.87 -4.56 -10.94
N GLY A 19 -6.03 -3.57 -11.19
CA GLY A 19 -5.46 -2.80 -10.09
C GLY A 19 -4.37 -1.84 -10.51
N CYS A 20 -3.39 -1.70 -9.64
CA CYS A 20 -2.30 -0.76 -9.83
C CYS A 20 -1.05 -1.25 -9.10
N LYS A 21 0.10 -0.97 -9.68
CA LYS A 21 1.39 -1.17 -9.03
C LYS A 21 2.02 0.19 -8.80
N TRP A 22 2.43 0.45 -7.57
CA TRP A 22 3.20 1.64 -7.23
C TRP A 22 4.65 1.25 -6.97
N THR A 23 5.57 1.93 -7.64
CA THR A 23 6.99 1.77 -7.42
C THR A 23 7.48 2.95 -6.61
N LEU A 24 8.17 2.68 -5.50
CA LEU A 24 8.62 3.67 -4.55
C LEU A 24 10.08 4.00 -4.78
N TYR A 25 10.37 5.28 -5.04
CA TYR A 25 11.73 5.78 -5.21
C TYR A 25 12.05 6.73 -4.06
N ALA A 26 13.17 6.50 -3.39
CA ALA A 26 13.65 7.45 -2.41
C ALA A 26 14.09 8.73 -3.14
N LEU A 27 13.52 9.86 -2.77
CA LEU A 27 13.80 11.14 -3.45
C LEU A 27 15.28 11.52 -3.37
N ARG A 28 15.88 11.27 -2.24
CA ARG A 28 17.26 11.65 -1.97
C ARG A 28 18.26 10.80 -2.74
N GLU A 29 18.12 9.48 -2.64
CA GLU A 29 19.02 8.51 -3.25
C GLU A 29 18.65 8.17 -4.68
N LYS A 30 17.43 8.45 -5.08
CA LYS A 30 16.87 8.12 -6.40
C LYS A 30 16.89 6.62 -6.70
N THR A 31 16.76 5.82 -5.67
CA THR A 31 16.77 4.35 -5.77
C THR A 31 15.39 3.80 -5.46
N VAL A 32 15.06 2.66 -6.07
CA VAL A 32 13.85 1.92 -5.74
C VAL A 32 13.98 1.32 -4.35
N VAL A 33 13.05 1.63 -3.47
CA VAL A 33 13.05 1.11 -2.10
C VAL A 33 11.95 0.08 -1.86
N GLY A 34 11.01 -0.04 -2.77
CA GLY A 34 9.96 -1.04 -2.65
C GLY A 34 8.90 -0.89 -3.71
N THR A 35 7.94 -1.82 -3.68
CA THR A 35 6.75 -1.76 -4.54
C THR A 35 5.52 -2.11 -3.72
N ILE A 36 4.37 -1.58 -4.14
CA ILE A 36 3.07 -1.90 -3.56
C ILE A 36 2.15 -2.27 -4.71
N VAL A 37 1.48 -3.40 -4.61
CA VAL A 37 0.55 -3.86 -5.63
C VAL A 37 -0.86 -3.92 -5.03
N PHE A 38 -1.80 -3.31 -5.73
CA PHE A 38 -3.19 -3.29 -5.36
C PHE A 38 -4.02 -3.96 -6.43
N THR A 39 -4.90 -4.86 -6.02
CA THR A 39 -5.92 -5.45 -6.88
C THR A 39 -7.26 -5.36 -6.16
N TRP A 40 -8.36 -5.30 -6.92
CA TRP A 40 -9.67 -5.31 -6.28
C TRP A 40 -10.65 -6.12 -7.12
N GLU A 41 -11.65 -6.64 -6.44
CA GLU A 41 -12.79 -7.30 -7.03
C GLU A 41 -14.02 -6.88 -6.24
N ASP A 42 -15.04 -6.36 -6.93
CA ASP A 42 -16.22 -5.78 -6.29
C ASP A 42 -15.84 -4.68 -5.30
N SER A 43 -16.18 -4.83 -4.04
CA SER A 43 -15.91 -3.84 -3.00
C SER A 43 -14.73 -4.22 -2.11
N ILE A 44 -13.97 -5.25 -2.49
CA ILE A 44 -12.87 -5.76 -1.67
C ILE A 44 -11.56 -5.62 -2.42
N GLY A 45 -10.57 -5.01 -1.76
CA GLY A 45 -9.24 -4.84 -2.29
C GLY A 45 -8.23 -5.72 -1.60
N SER A 46 -7.11 -5.95 -2.26
CA SER A 46 -5.96 -6.65 -1.72
C SER A 46 -4.71 -5.85 -1.98
N LEU A 47 -3.87 -5.74 -0.97
CA LEU A 47 -2.57 -5.08 -1.07
C LEU A 47 -1.47 -6.06 -0.72
N ARG A 48 -0.39 -6.00 -1.47
CA ARG A 48 0.86 -6.68 -1.13
C ARG A 48 2.01 -5.73 -1.43
N TYR A 49 3.12 -5.95 -0.76
CA TYR A 49 4.28 -5.11 -0.96
C TYR A 49 5.55 -5.93 -1.00
N THR A 50 6.58 -5.37 -1.63
CA THR A 50 7.96 -5.82 -1.48
C THR A 50 8.77 -4.64 -0.98
N SER A 51 9.74 -4.91 -0.13
CA SER A 51 10.59 -3.87 0.42
C SER A 51 12.04 -4.35 0.42
N ASN A 52 12.95 -3.45 0.11
CA ASN A 52 14.38 -3.70 0.24
C ASN A 52 14.83 -3.58 1.71
N ASP A 53 13.90 -3.30 2.59
CA ASP A 53 14.11 -2.93 3.98
C ASP A 53 13.29 -3.87 4.87
N GLU A 54 13.96 -4.73 5.62
CA GLU A 54 13.29 -5.72 6.46
C GLU A 54 12.34 -5.04 7.44
N ASP A 55 11.09 -5.54 7.51
CA ASP A 55 10.03 -5.00 8.36
C ASP A 55 9.78 -3.49 8.18
N ASP A 56 10.14 -2.94 7.01
CA ASP A 56 9.96 -1.53 6.72
C ASP A 56 10.59 -0.64 7.79
N GLN A 57 11.84 -0.93 8.15
CA GLN A 57 12.55 -0.22 9.22
C GLN A 57 12.64 1.29 8.98
N HIS A 58 12.80 1.71 7.73
CA HIS A 58 12.84 3.13 7.38
C HIS A 58 11.45 3.74 7.23
N GLY A 59 10.40 2.92 7.26
CA GLY A 59 9.03 3.40 7.16
C GLY A 59 8.59 3.84 5.77
N TYR A 60 9.28 3.46 4.71
CA TYR A 60 8.93 3.85 3.35
C TYR A 60 7.59 3.25 2.90
N ILE A 61 7.37 1.96 3.17
CA ILE A 61 6.11 1.31 2.82
C ILE A 61 4.96 1.97 3.58
N THR A 62 5.16 2.22 4.88
CA THR A 62 4.16 2.89 5.72
C THR A 62 3.83 4.28 5.20
N GLU A 63 4.85 5.04 4.81
CA GLU A 63 4.65 6.39 4.27
C GLU A 63 3.81 6.36 3.00
N ALA A 64 4.12 5.46 2.07
CA ALA A 64 3.36 5.32 0.83
C ALA A 64 1.95 4.78 1.08
N LEU A 65 1.80 3.77 1.95
CA LEU A 65 0.50 3.18 2.26
C LEU A 65 -0.46 4.19 2.88
N THR A 66 0.02 5.09 3.71
CA THR A 66 -0.82 6.14 4.29
C THR A 66 -1.53 6.95 3.19
N SER A 67 -0.79 7.37 2.17
CA SER A 67 -1.35 8.10 1.04
C SER A 67 -2.22 7.23 0.15
N ILE A 68 -1.79 6.00 -0.12
CA ILE A 68 -2.52 5.07 -0.97
C ILE A 68 -3.87 4.71 -0.35
N LEU A 69 -3.90 4.36 0.93
CA LEU A 69 -5.15 4.00 1.60
C LEU A 69 -6.13 5.16 1.63
N SER A 70 -5.64 6.37 1.88
CA SER A 70 -6.47 7.56 1.81
C SER A 70 -7.06 7.78 0.41
N TYR A 71 -6.24 7.60 -0.62
CA TYR A 71 -6.67 7.70 -2.01
C TYR A 71 -7.74 6.66 -2.35
N LEU A 72 -7.50 5.39 -1.96
CA LEU A 72 -8.45 4.31 -2.23
C LEU A 72 -9.80 4.54 -1.53
N ALA A 73 -9.77 5.04 -0.30
CA ALA A 73 -10.99 5.33 0.43
C ALA A 73 -11.82 6.45 -0.22
N ARG A 74 -11.17 7.40 -0.91
CA ARG A 74 -11.85 8.51 -1.57
C ARG A 74 -12.33 8.20 -2.96
N THR A 75 -11.65 7.31 -3.68
CA THR A 75 -11.86 7.13 -5.11
C THR A 75 -12.58 5.85 -5.50
N LEU A 76 -12.52 4.84 -4.65
CA LEU A 76 -13.17 3.56 -4.90
C LEU A 76 -14.14 3.24 -3.77
N LEU A 77 -15.24 2.59 -4.11
CA LEU A 77 -16.25 2.19 -3.12
C LEU A 77 -15.88 0.86 -2.47
N LEU A 78 -14.66 0.79 -1.95
CA LEU A 78 -14.19 -0.39 -1.24
C LEU A 78 -14.68 -0.37 0.19
N THR A 79 -15.10 -1.53 0.70
CA THR A 79 -15.49 -1.68 2.09
C THR A 79 -14.36 -2.19 2.95
N CYS A 80 -13.45 -2.96 2.35
CA CYS A 80 -12.37 -3.61 3.08
C CYS A 80 -11.17 -3.81 2.18
N VAL A 81 -9.98 -3.75 2.75
CA VAL A 81 -8.72 -4.08 2.06
C VAL A 81 -7.99 -5.11 2.90
N TYR A 82 -7.56 -6.19 2.25
CA TYR A 82 -6.75 -7.23 2.88
C TYR A 82 -5.27 -7.00 2.60
N GLY A 83 -4.44 -7.26 3.60
CA GLY A 83 -2.99 -7.33 3.44
C GLY A 83 -2.58 -8.76 3.11
N GLU A 84 -1.93 -8.95 1.98
CA GLU A 84 -1.51 -10.27 1.51
C GLU A 84 -0.03 -10.45 1.77
N ALA A 85 0.34 -11.44 2.58
CA ALA A 85 1.73 -11.72 2.95
C ALA A 85 2.40 -10.51 3.65
N GLY A 86 3.68 -10.58 3.87
CA GLY A 86 4.42 -9.49 4.48
C GLY A 86 4.45 -9.56 6.01
N SER A 87 4.99 -8.52 6.60
CA SER A 87 5.22 -8.43 8.03
C SER A 87 3.97 -8.03 8.80
N GLU A 88 3.66 -8.76 9.86
CA GLU A 88 2.62 -8.38 10.80
C GLU A 88 2.82 -6.95 11.32
N THR A 89 4.06 -6.61 11.63
CA THR A 89 4.40 -5.27 12.13
C THR A 89 3.97 -4.19 11.14
N VAL A 90 4.24 -4.39 9.86
CA VAL A 90 3.89 -3.41 8.83
C VAL A 90 2.38 -3.28 8.68
N TRP A 91 1.65 -4.40 8.63
CA TRP A 91 0.20 -4.35 8.49
C TRP A 91 -0.45 -3.70 9.71
N ARG A 92 -0.05 -4.06 10.93
CA ARG A 92 -0.61 -3.46 12.14
C ARG A 92 -0.31 -1.97 12.24
N ARG A 93 0.89 -1.57 11.85
CA ARG A 93 1.29 -0.16 11.84
C ARG A 93 0.38 0.67 10.93
N ASN A 94 -0.14 0.06 9.88
CA ASN A 94 -0.98 0.73 8.90
C ASN A 94 -2.49 0.53 9.16
N GLY A 95 -2.85 0.09 10.35
CA GLY A 95 -4.25 0.00 10.78
C GLY A 95 -4.95 -1.29 10.40
N PHE A 96 -4.21 -2.30 9.96
CA PHE A 96 -4.79 -3.60 9.66
C PHE A 96 -4.90 -4.43 10.93
N GLN A 97 -5.95 -5.22 11.02
CA GLN A 97 -6.20 -6.12 12.14
C GLN A 97 -6.33 -7.55 11.62
N LEU A 98 -5.86 -8.50 12.42
CA LEU A 98 -5.96 -9.90 12.05
C LEU A 98 -7.42 -10.38 12.15
N GLN A 99 -7.94 -10.89 11.05
CA GLN A 99 -9.30 -11.44 10.95
C GLN A 99 -9.23 -12.77 10.22
N ALA A 100 -9.57 -13.86 10.90
CA ALA A 100 -9.61 -15.20 10.32
C ALA A 100 -8.37 -15.53 9.48
N ASN A 101 -7.19 -15.35 10.03
CA ASN A 101 -5.89 -15.63 9.41
C ASN A 101 -5.47 -14.63 8.33
N ARG A 102 -6.19 -13.49 8.18
CA ARG A 102 -5.82 -12.43 7.24
C ARG A 102 -5.77 -11.10 7.95
N TYR A 103 -4.86 -10.22 7.53
CA TYR A 103 -4.87 -8.83 7.98
C TYR A 103 -5.83 -8.06 7.11
N ALA A 104 -6.72 -7.30 7.73
CA ALA A 104 -7.76 -6.56 7.05
C ALA A 104 -7.92 -5.18 7.66
N ARG A 105 -8.30 -4.23 6.82
CA ARG A 105 -8.63 -2.87 7.24
C ARG A 105 -9.93 -2.45 6.58
N GLU A 106 -10.90 -2.06 7.40
CA GLU A 106 -12.14 -1.48 6.89
C GLU A 106 -11.88 -0.05 6.45
N LEU A 107 -12.49 0.34 5.35
CA LEU A 107 -12.39 1.70 4.82
C LEU A 107 -13.69 2.45 5.09
N HIS A 108 -13.54 3.68 5.57
CA HIS A 108 -14.66 4.57 5.84
C HIS A 108 -14.71 5.66 4.77
N HIS A 109 -15.88 5.85 4.21
CA HIS A 109 -16.12 6.79 3.12
C HIS A 109 -16.76 8.08 3.60
#